data_660fa5de5abb862d242152bceeb9e08d
#
_entry.id   660fa5de5abb862d242152bceeb9e08d
#
_cell.length_a   1.000
_cell.length_b   1.000
_cell.length_c   1.000
_cell.angle_alpha   90.00
_cell.angle_beta   90.00
_cell.angle_gamma   90.00
#
_symmetry.space_group_name_H-M   'P 1'
#
loop_
_entity.id
_entity.type
_entity.pdbx_description
1 polymer ?
#
loop_
_entity_poly.entity_id
_entity_poly.type
_entity_poly.pdbx_seq_one_letter_code
_entity_poly.pdbx_strand_id
1 'polypeptide(L)'
;KEHTLHRDIDQTFKFDLTWQANYNHSFKFGLMGISHNVDHKWRTIRNKYDGQSNVDYWLYEPEVFGDSTVYADIYNVKPYEAAAYFQDKMEFENMVINFGLRYDYFDPSSSYPSDARNPANQLVLPDSMMSEQIDAPVIDQISPRVGFAYQLGNQAVLHFSYGHFFQMPPLYSMYQNKSFLVAPS
;
A
#
# COMPACT_ATOMS: atom_id res chain seq x y z
N LYS A 1 2.90 -20.90 18.73
CA LYS A 1 1.60 -20.50 18.11
C LYS A 1 1.64 -19.00 17.87
N GLU A 2 0.80 -18.52 16.94
CA GLU A 2 0.72 -17.10 16.59
C GLU A 2 -0.71 -16.62 16.75
N HIS A 3 -0.87 -15.37 17.13
CA HIS A 3 -2.15 -14.68 17.16
C HIS A 3 -2.03 -13.40 16.36
N THR A 4 -2.88 -13.27 15.34
CA THR A 4 -2.92 -12.10 14.47
C THR A 4 -4.30 -11.46 14.53
N LEU A 5 -4.33 -10.17 14.75
CA LEU A 5 -5.50 -9.32 14.57
C LEU A 5 -5.14 -8.27 13.51
N HIS A 6 -5.90 -8.24 12.43
CA HIS A 6 -5.74 -7.27 11.38
C HIS A 6 -7.09 -6.61 11.11
N ARG A 7 -7.11 -5.27 11.08
CA ARG A 7 -8.31 -4.49 10.84
C ARG A 7 -7.98 -3.31 9.93
N ASP A 8 -8.64 -3.29 8.78
CA ASP A 8 -8.55 -2.20 7.83
C ASP A 8 -9.89 -1.48 7.74
N ILE A 9 -9.84 -0.16 7.76
CA ILE A 9 -11.02 0.70 7.56
C ILE A 9 -10.64 1.71 6.48
N ASP A 10 -11.36 1.64 5.36
CA ASP A 10 -11.16 2.52 4.23
C ASP A 10 -12.34 3.48 4.08
N GLN A 11 -12.03 4.76 3.97
CA GLN A 11 -13.00 5.80 3.63
C GLN A 11 -12.68 6.31 2.24
N THR A 12 -13.55 6.02 1.29
CA THR A 12 -13.36 6.37 -0.12
C THR A 12 -14.31 7.48 -0.53
N PHE A 13 -13.74 8.54 -1.09
CA PHE A 13 -14.46 9.55 -1.86
C PHE A 13 -14.17 9.36 -3.33
N LYS A 14 -15.19 9.36 -4.16
CA LYS A 14 -15.05 9.27 -5.62
C LYS A 14 -16.03 10.21 -6.31
N PHE A 15 -15.52 10.95 -7.29
CA PHE A 15 -16.30 11.82 -8.16
C PHE A 15 -15.91 11.54 -9.61
N ASP A 16 -16.90 11.27 -10.46
CA ASP A 16 -16.74 11.08 -11.89
C ASP A 16 -17.73 11.96 -12.64
N LEU A 17 -17.24 12.69 -13.65
CA LEU A 17 -18.01 13.52 -14.55
C LEU A 17 -17.75 13.09 -15.99
N THR A 18 -18.82 12.85 -16.75
CA THR A 18 -18.74 12.65 -18.19
C THR A 18 -19.48 13.78 -18.87
N TRP A 19 -18.81 14.42 -19.82
CA TRP A 19 -19.36 15.53 -20.58
C TRP A 19 -19.18 15.31 -22.09
N GLN A 20 -20.31 15.16 -22.79
CA GLN A 20 -20.34 15.12 -24.25
C GLN A 20 -20.29 16.55 -24.78
N ALA A 21 -19.09 17.03 -25.15
CA ALA A 21 -18.90 18.41 -25.61
C ALA A 21 -19.47 18.64 -27.02
N ASN A 22 -19.34 17.64 -27.89
CA ASN A 22 -19.91 17.62 -29.23
C ASN A 22 -20.01 16.17 -29.76
N TYR A 23 -20.39 15.99 -31.03
CA TYR A 23 -20.51 14.67 -31.65
C TYR A 23 -19.20 13.85 -31.67
N ASN A 24 -18.05 14.53 -31.66
CA ASN A 24 -16.74 13.89 -31.80
C ASN A 24 -15.99 13.77 -30.49
N HIS A 25 -16.29 14.58 -29.46
CA HIS A 25 -15.52 14.64 -28.22
C HIS A 25 -16.36 14.29 -26.99
N SER A 26 -15.89 13.33 -26.24
CA SER A 26 -16.47 12.92 -24.95
C SER A 26 -15.39 12.96 -23.86
N PHE A 27 -15.48 13.98 -23.00
CA PHE A 27 -14.56 14.15 -21.87
C PHE A 27 -15.01 13.39 -20.63
N LYS A 28 -14.04 12.81 -19.94
CA LYS A 28 -14.23 12.24 -18.61
C LYS A 28 -13.23 12.84 -17.64
N PHE A 29 -13.71 13.23 -16.48
CA PHE A 29 -12.92 13.72 -15.38
C PHE A 29 -13.25 12.88 -14.14
N GLY A 30 -12.27 12.55 -13.35
CA GLY A 30 -12.50 11.90 -12.08
C GLY A 30 -11.51 12.30 -11.02
N LEU A 31 -12.01 12.29 -9.79
CA LEU A 31 -11.24 12.51 -8.58
C LEU A 31 -11.50 11.34 -7.64
N MET A 32 -10.48 10.88 -6.97
CA MET A 32 -10.56 9.84 -5.95
C MET A 32 -9.67 10.22 -4.76
N GLY A 33 -10.18 9.99 -3.57
CA GLY A 33 -9.41 10.07 -2.34
C GLY A 33 -9.77 8.88 -1.46
N ILE A 34 -8.78 8.22 -0.89
CA ILE A 34 -8.95 7.11 0.04
C ILE A 34 -8.13 7.40 1.29
N SER A 35 -8.78 7.41 2.43
CA SER A 35 -8.12 7.43 3.74
C SER A 35 -8.23 6.05 4.36
N HIS A 36 -7.08 5.46 4.64
CA HIS A 36 -6.98 4.15 5.27
C HIS A 36 -6.73 4.29 6.77
N ASN A 37 -7.16 3.29 7.53
CA ASN A 37 -6.76 3.11 8.92
C ASN A 37 -6.46 1.63 9.13
N VAL A 38 -5.16 1.31 9.14
CA VAL A 38 -4.64 -0.06 9.24
C VAL A 38 -4.17 -0.30 10.66
N ASP A 39 -4.86 -1.18 11.39
CA ASP A 39 -4.50 -1.62 12.73
C ASP A 39 -4.06 -3.08 12.67
N HIS A 40 -2.81 -3.33 12.96
CA HIS A 40 -2.21 -4.66 12.93
C HIS A 40 -1.59 -5.01 14.27
N LYS A 41 -1.90 -6.22 14.76
CA LYS A 41 -1.34 -6.78 15.98
C LYS A 41 -1.01 -8.24 15.75
N TRP A 42 0.26 -8.53 15.64
CA TRP A 42 0.76 -9.89 15.57
C TRP A 42 1.56 -10.19 16.83
N ARG A 43 1.36 -11.37 17.41
CA ARG A 43 2.10 -11.84 18.59
C ARG A 43 2.40 -13.32 18.50
N THR A 44 3.60 -13.69 18.91
CA THR A 44 3.97 -15.10 19.13
C THR A 44 3.55 -15.53 20.51
N ILE A 45 2.87 -16.67 20.60
CA ILE A 45 2.54 -17.35 21.85
C ILE A 45 3.48 -18.55 22.00
N ARG A 46 4.31 -18.52 23.02
CA ARG A 46 5.23 -19.61 23.36
C ARG A 46 4.73 -20.40 24.56
N ASN A 47 5.35 -21.56 24.79
CA ASN A 47 5.22 -22.24 26.06
C ASN A 47 6.20 -21.61 27.05
N LYS A 48 5.75 -21.21 28.21
CA LYS A 48 6.57 -20.62 29.28
C LYS A 48 7.74 -21.51 29.70
N TYR A 49 7.61 -22.81 29.48
CA TYR A 49 8.60 -23.81 29.85
C TYR A 49 9.54 -24.19 28.69
N ASP A 50 9.44 -23.53 27.54
CA ASP A 50 10.34 -23.78 26.41
C ASP A 50 11.81 -23.53 26.80
N GLY A 51 12.66 -24.55 26.55
CA GLY A 51 14.08 -24.50 26.89
C GLY A 51 14.43 -24.86 28.33
N GLN A 52 13.46 -25.23 29.19
CA GLN A 52 13.71 -25.68 30.55
C GLN A 52 13.88 -27.21 30.57
N SER A 53 15.05 -27.70 31.01
CA SER A 53 15.38 -29.12 31.01
C SER A 53 14.73 -29.91 32.16
N ASN A 54 14.20 -29.22 33.16
CA ASN A 54 13.70 -29.83 34.40
C ASN A 54 12.15 -29.88 34.49
N VAL A 55 11.48 -29.68 33.37
CA VAL A 55 10.02 -29.62 33.29
C VAL A 55 9.50 -30.77 32.41
N ASP A 56 8.43 -31.40 32.81
CA ASP A 56 7.79 -32.45 32.04
C ASP A 56 7.38 -31.92 30.65
N TYR A 57 7.71 -32.63 29.59
CA TYR A 57 7.52 -32.22 28.19
C TYR A 57 6.04 -31.99 27.78
N TRP A 58 5.08 -32.48 28.54
CA TRP A 58 3.62 -32.26 28.33
C TRP A 58 3.10 -30.98 28.98
N LEU A 59 3.91 -30.34 29.84
CA LEU A 59 3.46 -29.15 30.55
C LEU A 59 3.47 -27.96 29.57
N TYR A 60 2.29 -27.37 29.37
CA TYR A 60 2.05 -26.26 28.52
C TYR A 60 1.35 -25.12 29.25
N GLU A 61 2.02 -24.01 29.40
CA GLU A 61 1.42 -22.75 29.86
C GLU A 61 1.68 -21.69 28.80
N PRO A 62 0.63 -21.11 28.17
CA PRO A 62 0.82 -20.11 27.16
C PRO A 62 1.42 -18.83 27.74
N GLU A 63 2.52 -18.38 27.19
CA GLU A 63 3.15 -17.11 27.50
C GLU A 63 3.03 -16.17 26.30
N VAL A 64 2.49 -14.98 26.54
CA VAL A 64 2.38 -13.89 25.56
C VAL A 64 3.38 -12.83 25.95
N PHE A 65 4.33 -12.59 25.06
CA PHE A 65 5.34 -11.55 25.28
C PHE A 65 4.72 -10.16 25.15
N GLY A 66 5.31 -9.19 25.88
CA GLY A 66 4.89 -7.80 25.85
C GLY A 66 5.04 -7.17 24.45
N ASP A 67 4.31 -6.10 24.22
CA ASP A 67 4.25 -5.38 22.94
C ASP A 67 5.58 -4.75 22.52
N SER A 68 6.51 -4.59 23.47
CA SER A 68 7.85 -4.06 23.28
C SER A 68 8.92 -5.12 23.03
N THR A 69 8.54 -6.28 22.51
CA THR A 69 9.47 -7.37 22.21
C THR A 69 9.45 -7.69 20.72
N VAL A 70 10.51 -8.35 20.23
CA VAL A 70 10.58 -8.85 18.85
C VAL A 70 9.58 -9.96 18.52
N TYR A 71 8.84 -10.42 19.52
CA TYR A 71 7.76 -11.40 19.39
C TYR A 71 6.38 -10.77 19.17
N ALA A 72 6.34 -9.45 19.01
CA ALA A 72 5.15 -8.70 18.66
C ALA A 72 5.46 -7.73 17.51
N ASP A 73 4.56 -7.66 16.53
CA ASP A 73 4.56 -6.62 15.47
C ASP A 73 3.23 -5.89 15.56
N ILE A 74 3.28 -4.67 16.10
CA ILE A 74 2.08 -3.87 16.40
C ILE A 74 2.25 -2.51 15.78
N TYR A 75 1.33 -2.16 14.87
CA TYR A 75 1.31 -0.83 14.29
C TYR A 75 -0.12 -0.36 14.00
N ASN A 76 -0.30 0.95 14.05
CA ASN A 76 -1.46 1.64 13.51
C ASN A 76 -0.95 2.73 12.58
N VAL A 77 -1.34 2.68 11.31
CA VAL A 77 -0.94 3.65 10.30
C VAL A 77 -2.16 4.16 9.54
N LYS A 78 -2.08 5.39 9.05
CA LYS A 78 -3.18 6.05 8.36
C LYS A 78 -2.73 6.57 6.99
N PRO A 79 -2.38 5.68 6.04
CA PRO A 79 -1.99 6.10 4.72
C PRO A 79 -3.15 6.78 3.98
N TYR A 80 -2.78 7.62 3.03
CA TYR A 80 -3.72 8.36 2.21
C TYR A 80 -3.40 8.21 0.72
N GLU A 81 -4.41 7.93 -0.08
CA GLU A 81 -4.32 7.88 -1.53
C GLU A 81 -5.17 8.98 -2.16
N ALA A 82 -4.66 9.59 -3.21
CA ALA A 82 -5.43 10.49 -4.05
C ALA A 82 -5.14 10.21 -5.52
N ALA A 83 -6.14 10.39 -6.36
CA ALA A 83 -5.95 10.32 -7.79
C ALA A 83 -6.86 11.30 -8.50
N ALA A 84 -6.34 11.83 -9.62
CA ALA A 84 -7.11 12.64 -10.55
C ALA A 84 -6.89 12.12 -11.96
N TYR A 85 -7.94 12.09 -12.78
CA TYR A 85 -7.77 11.73 -14.18
C TYR A 85 -8.61 12.61 -15.10
N PHE A 86 -8.07 12.73 -16.31
CA PHE A 86 -8.74 13.34 -17.46
C PHE A 86 -8.64 12.37 -18.64
N GLN A 87 -9.70 12.25 -19.41
CA GLN A 87 -9.73 11.47 -20.64
C GLN A 87 -10.58 12.18 -21.67
N ASP A 88 -10.10 12.19 -22.93
CA ASP A 88 -10.87 12.56 -24.12
C ASP A 88 -11.03 11.34 -25.02
N LYS A 89 -12.25 10.99 -25.34
CA LYS A 89 -12.61 10.04 -26.37
C LYS A 89 -13.07 10.81 -27.60
N MET A 90 -12.28 10.71 -28.66
CA MET A 90 -12.53 11.33 -29.96
C MET A 90 -13.07 10.29 -30.93
N GLU A 91 -14.26 10.53 -31.47
CA GLU A 91 -14.92 9.64 -32.45
C GLU A 91 -15.04 10.33 -33.80
N PHE A 92 -14.48 9.69 -34.80
CA PHE A 92 -14.57 10.06 -36.22
C PHE A 92 -15.22 8.91 -36.99
N GLU A 93 -15.61 9.13 -38.25
CA GLU A 93 -16.36 8.17 -39.05
C GLU A 93 -15.79 6.75 -39.04
N ASN A 94 -14.46 6.60 -39.18
CA ASN A 94 -13.78 5.30 -39.22
C ASN A 94 -12.69 5.16 -38.15
N MET A 95 -12.61 6.09 -37.19
CA MET A 95 -11.51 6.14 -36.23
C MET A 95 -12.00 6.57 -34.84
N VAL A 96 -11.50 5.89 -33.84
CA VAL A 96 -11.67 6.28 -32.43
C VAL A 96 -10.31 6.48 -31.79
N ILE A 97 -10.08 7.64 -31.18
CA ILE A 97 -8.89 7.95 -30.42
C ILE A 97 -9.30 8.16 -28.96
N ASN A 98 -8.60 7.51 -28.04
CA ASN A 98 -8.71 7.77 -26.61
C ASN A 98 -7.38 8.33 -26.12
N PHE A 99 -7.41 9.50 -25.53
CA PHE A 99 -6.29 10.09 -24.82
C PHE A 99 -6.65 10.27 -23.37
N GLY A 100 -5.77 9.87 -22.46
CA GLY A 100 -5.99 9.99 -21.02
C GLY A 100 -4.71 10.34 -20.29
N LEU A 101 -4.86 11.06 -19.20
CA LEU A 101 -3.81 11.36 -18.24
C LEU A 101 -4.36 11.09 -16.85
N ARG A 102 -3.59 10.35 -16.03
CA ARG A 102 -3.91 10.11 -14.64
C ARG A 102 -2.73 10.49 -13.76
N TYR A 103 -3.02 11.19 -12.68
CA TYR A 103 -2.08 11.47 -11.60
C TYR A 103 -2.49 10.66 -10.39
N ASP A 104 -1.56 9.90 -9.84
CA ASP A 104 -1.72 9.13 -8.62
C ASP A 104 -0.76 9.66 -7.56
N TYR A 105 -1.23 9.75 -6.32
CA TYR A 105 -0.51 10.22 -5.14
C TYR A 105 -0.74 9.25 -4.00
N PHE A 106 0.32 8.88 -3.30
CA PHE A 106 0.27 8.02 -2.12
C PHE A 106 1.19 8.56 -1.02
N ASP A 107 0.60 8.79 0.15
CA ASP A 107 1.32 9.13 1.38
C ASP A 107 1.26 7.92 2.33
N PRO A 108 2.39 7.25 2.60
CA PRO A 108 2.42 6.10 3.51
C PRO A 108 2.17 6.46 4.97
N SER A 109 2.24 7.74 5.36
CA SER A 109 2.04 8.24 6.74
C SER A 109 2.78 7.39 7.77
N SER A 110 4.03 7.06 7.51
CA SER A 110 4.86 6.17 8.32
C SER A 110 6.31 6.59 8.31
N SER A 111 7.08 6.05 9.24
CA SER A 111 8.52 6.22 9.31
C SER A 111 9.25 4.88 9.34
N TYR A 112 10.53 4.89 9.01
CA TYR A 112 11.42 3.74 9.07
C TYR A 112 12.79 4.15 9.63
N PRO A 113 13.58 3.22 10.21
CA PRO A 113 14.88 3.54 10.78
C PRO A 113 15.88 3.89 9.68
N SER A 114 16.70 4.93 9.90
CA SER A 114 17.76 5.38 8.99
C SER A 114 18.80 4.29 8.68
N ASP A 115 19.05 3.40 9.62
CA ASP A 115 19.86 2.20 9.43
C ASP A 115 19.10 0.96 9.94
N ALA A 116 18.50 0.22 9.01
CA ALA A 116 17.77 -1.01 9.30
C ALA A 116 18.68 -2.15 9.81
N ARG A 117 20.01 -2.03 9.69
CA ARG A 117 20.99 -3.03 10.14
C ARG A 117 21.62 -2.69 11.47
N ASN A 118 21.28 -1.57 12.08
CA ASN A 118 21.82 -1.19 13.37
C ASN A 118 21.37 -2.20 14.45
N PRO A 119 22.30 -2.95 15.09
CA PRO A 119 21.95 -3.92 16.13
C PRO A 119 21.37 -3.26 17.40
N ALA A 120 21.51 -1.96 17.54
CA ALA A 120 20.92 -1.19 18.63
C ALA A 120 19.45 -0.81 18.41
N ASN A 121 18.83 -1.18 17.30
CA ASN A 121 17.37 -1.03 17.08
C ASN A 121 16.62 -2.06 17.96
N GLN A 122 16.68 -1.86 19.28
CA GLN A 122 16.08 -2.72 20.30
C GLN A 122 15.27 -1.87 21.26
N LEU A 123 14.01 -2.22 21.48
CA LEU A 123 13.11 -1.47 22.37
C LEU A 123 13.55 -1.42 23.84
N VAL A 124 14.55 -2.24 24.22
CA VAL A 124 15.12 -2.24 25.56
C VAL A 124 16.30 -1.28 25.74
N LEU A 125 16.77 -0.68 24.65
CA LEU A 125 17.87 0.30 24.67
C LEU A 125 17.33 1.73 24.66
N PRO A 126 18.13 2.70 25.15
CA PRO A 126 17.79 4.11 25.03
C PRO A 126 17.64 4.56 23.58
N ASP A 127 16.69 5.43 23.29
CA ASP A 127 16.45 5.97 21.94
C ASP A 127 17.70 6.62 21.34
N SER A 128 18.60 7.14 22.15
CA SER A 128 19.86 7.75 21.71
C SER A 128 20.85 6.75 21.06
N MET A 129 20.66 5.46 21.24
CA MET A 129 21.45 4.40 20.62
C MET A 129 20.77 3.81 19.38
N MET A 130 19.46 4.00 19.26
CA MET A 130 18.67 3.51 18.13
C MET A 130 18.91 4.40 16.90
N SER A 131 18.57 3.87 15.74
CA SER A 131 18.57 4.62 14.49
C SER A 131 17.51 5.70 14.52
N GLU A 132 17.82 6.87 13.97
CA GLU A 132 16.87 7.95 13.74
C GLU A 132 15.72 7.45 12.85
N GLN A 133 14.50 7.87 13.16
CA GLN A 133 13.33 7.58 12.34
C GLN A 133 13.23 8.61 11.22
N ILE A 134 13.18 8.15 10.00
CA ILE A 134 13.02 8.97 8.79
C ILE A 134 11.59 8.77 8.26
N ASP A 135 10.90 9.86 7.94
CA ASP A 135 9.58 9.79 7.33
C ASP A 135 9.65 9.12 5.95
N ALA A 136 8.73 8.20 5.70
CA ALA A 136 8.65 7.55 4.41
C ALA A 136 8.22 8.56 3.33
N PRO A 137 8.91 8.58 2.18
CA PRO A 137 8.63 9.55 1.14
C PRO A 137 7.25 9.30 0.53
N VAL A 138 6.60 10.39 0.16
CA VAL A 138 5.41 10.36 -0.69
C VAL A 138 5.79 9.79 -2.07
N ILE A 139 4.89 9.01 -2.64
CA ILE A 139 5.04 8.44 -3.98
C ILE A 139 3.97 9.06 -4.87
N ASP A 140 4.38 9.62 -5.98
CA ASP A 140 3.46 10.15 -6.99
C ASP A 140 3.86 9.72 -8.39
N GLN A 141 2.88 9.63 -9.29
CA GLN A 141 3.10 9.22 -10.67
C GLN A 141 2.07 9.84 -11.60
N ILE A 142 2.57 10.26 -12.78
CA ILE A 142 1.74 10.62 -13.93
C ILE A 142 1.71 9.44 -14.89
N SER A 143 0.51 9.00 -15.25
CA SER A 143 0.25 7.83 -16.09
C SER A 143 -0.51 8.22 -17.37
N PRO A 144 0.20 8.48 -18.48
CA PRO A 144 -0.44 8.71 -19.77
C PRO A 144 -1.02 7.41 -20.35
N ARG A 145 -2.14 7.54 -21.05
CA ARG A 145 -2.83 6.45 -21.75
C ARG A 145 -3.28 6.93 -23.12
N VAL A 146 -2.98 6.14 -24.14
CA VAL A 146 -3.39 6.41 -25.52
C VAL A 146 -3.99 5.14 -26.09
N GLY A 147 -5.15 5.26 -26.69
CA GLY A 147 -5.81 4.20 -27.46
C GLY A 147 -6.18 4.69 -28.84
N PHE A 148 -6.05 3.85 -29.81
CA PHE A 148 -6.39 4.13 -31.19
C PHE A 148 -7.10 2.91 -31.78
N ALA A 149 -8.23 3.13 -32.44
CA ALA A 149 -8.94 2.11 -33.21
C ALA A 149 -9.28 2.67 -34.59
N TYR A 150 -8.95 1.91 -35.62
CA TYR A 150 -9.21 2.30 -37.01
C TYR A 150 -9.89 1.17 -37.78
N GLN A 151 -11.03 1.49 -38.40
CA GLN A 151 -11.78 0.55 -39.21
C GLN A 151 -11.20 0.45 -40.61
N LEU A 152 -10.74 -0.76 -40.97
CA LEU A 152 -10.23 -1.09 -42.29
C LEU A 152 -11.34 -1.69 -43.14
N GLY A 153 -12.07 -0.83 -43.86
CA GLY A 153 -13.25 -1.27 -44.60
C GLY A 153 -14.33 -1.88 -43.69
N ASN A 154 -15.05 -2.91 -44.20
CA ASN A 154 -16.16 -3.51 -43.48
C ASN A 154 -15.78 -4.83 -42.72
N GLN A 155 -14.52 -5.25 -42.78
CA GLN A 155 -14.14 -6.59 -42.34
C GLN A 155 -13.07 -6.63 -41.23
N ALA A 156 -12.37 -5.51 -40.97
CA ALA A 156 -11.29 -5.52 -39.99
C ALA A 156 -11.24 -4.21 -39.21
N VAL A 157 -10.74 -4.28 -37.97
CA VAL A 157 -10.43 -3.13 -37.12
C VAL A 157 -9.02 -3.29 -36.56
N LEU A 158 -8.18 -2.28 -36.77
CA LEU A 158 -6.87 -2.18 -36.15
C LEU A 158 -7.00 -1.51 -34.77
N HIS A 159 -6.49 -2.15 -33.72
CA HIS A 159 -6.43 -1.59 -32.39
C HIS A 159 -4.97 -1.41 -31.94
N PHE A 160 -4.68 -0.27 -31.36
CA PHE A 160 -3.44 0.02 -30.65
C PHE A 160 -3.76 0.64 -29.30
N SER A 161 -3.05 0.22 -28.24
CA SER A 161 -3.15 0.83 -26.94
C SER A 161 -1.78 0.90 -26.26
N TYR A 162 -1.52 2.01 -25.59
CA TYR A 162 -0.35 2.23 -24.77
C TYR A 162 -0.77 2.90 -23.46
N GLY A 163 -0.15 2.53 -22.34
CA GLY A 163 -0.43 3.18 -21.07
C GLY A 163 0.57 2.81 -19.99
N HIS A 164 0.78 3.76 -19.10
CA HIS A 164 1.44 3.53 -17.84
C HIS A 164 0.41 3.19 -16.76
N PHE A 165 0.79 2.28 -15.87
CA PHE A 165 -0.06 1.86 -14.77
C PHE A 165 0.71 1.97 -13.47
N PHE A 166 0.05 2.56 -12.48
CA PHE A 166 0.53 2.62 -11.11
C PHE A 166 -0.31 1.67 -10.26
N GLN A 167 0.36 0.82 -9.51
CA GLN A 167 -0.30 -0.09 -8.57
C GLN A 167 0.50 -0.15 -7.28
N MET A 168 -0.16 0.16 -6.17
CA MET A 168 0.43 -0.01 -4.85
C MET A 168 0.39 -1.48 -4.43
N PRO A 169 1.44 -1.98 -3.74
CA PRO A 169 1.38 -3.25 -3.05
C PRO A 169 0.27 -3.26 -1.99
N PRO A 170 -0.19 -4.43 -1.54
CA PRO A 170 -1.11 -4.52 -0.41
C PRO A 170 -0.52 -3.82 0.83
N LEU A 171 -1.32 -2.99 1.50
CA LEU A 171 -0.86 -2.14 2.60
C LEU A 171 -0.17 -2.94 3.71
N TYR A 172 -0.68 -4.12 4.09
CA TYR A 172 -0.06 -4.95 5.12
C TYR A 172 1.39 -5.34 4.79
N SER A 173 1.71 -5.54 3.50
CA SER A 173 3.08 -5.88 3.07
C SER A 173 4.05 -4.71 3.18
N MET A 174 3.54 -3.47 3.11
CA MET A 174 4.36 -2.26 3.21
C MET A 174 4.76 -1.93 4.64
N TYR A 175 3.93 -2.30 5.62
CA TYR A 175 4.11 -1.92 7.02
C TYR A 175 4.60 -3.07 7.91
N GLN A 176 4.68 -4.28 7.38
CA GLN A 176 5.16 -5.44 8.13
C GLN A 176 6.59 -5.22 8.62
N ASN A 177 6.81 -5.38 9.93
CA ASN A 177 8.10 -5.22 10.59
C ASN A 177 8.83 -3.91 10.25
N LYS A 178 8.09 -2.81 10.11
CA LYS A 178 8.61 -1.50 9.69
C LYS A 178 9.68 -0.92 10.62
N SER A 179 9.71 -1.35 11.87
CA SER A 179 10.65 -0.89 12.88
C SER A 179 11.99 -1.61 12.83
N PHE A 180 12.12 -2.69 12.07
CA PHE A 180 13.34 -3.51 11.96
C PHE A 180 13.98 -3.84 13.32
N LEU A 181 13.14 -4.20 14.30
CA LEU A 181 13.61 -4.48 15.65
C LEU A 181 14.47 -5.74 15.68
N VAL A 182 15.56 -5.65 16.46
CA VAL A 182 16.51 -6.75 16.68
C VAL A 182 16.29 -7.34 18.07
N ALA A 183 16.39 -8.67 18.18
CA ALA A 183 16.33 -9.33 19.49
C ALA A 183 17.53 -8.90 20.35
N PRO A 184 17.34 -8.66 21.66
CA PRO A 184 18.47 -8.44 22.56
C PRO A 184 19.40 -9.66 22.57
N SER A 185 20.69 -9.39 22.49
CA SER A 185 21.77 -10.40 22.54
C SER A 185 21.98 -10.93 23.95
#